data_595f4cacde24ebfae97c376f637afbae
#
_entry.id   595f4cacde24ebfae97c376f637afbae
#
_cell.length_a   1.000
_cell.length_b   1.000
_cell.length_c   1.000
_cell.angle_alpha   90.00
_cell.angle_beta   90.00
_cell.angle_gamma   90.00
#
_symmetry.space_group_name_H-M   'P 1'
#
loop_
_entity.id
_entity.type
_entity.pdbx_description
1 polymer ?
#
loop_
_entity_poly.entity_id
_entity_poly.type
_entity_poly.pdbx_seq_one_letter_code
_entity_poly.pdbx_strand_id
1 'polypeptide(L)'
;MFTQKERAYLSSQRLARLATVSPSGQPDADVVGFELHGDEILIGSYENLAGSRKYKNVAAGGGMVSLIVDSLASVDPMDPVAVKIHGTAAIEHRNGRFGSMEYIVVRPRMSWSWGVEGPAFVDREFQPYKQTWA
;
A
#
# COMPACT_ATOMS: atom_id res chain seq x y z
N MET A 1 -1.56 10.35 10.00
CA MET A 1 -0.64 10.64 8.88
C MET A 1 0.60 9.76 9.00
N PHE A 2 1.23 9.47 7.90
CA PHE A 2 2.53 8.77 7.94
C PHE A 2 3.57 9.61 8.65
N THR A 3 4.47 8.95 9.38
CA THR A 3 5.63 9.64 9.93
C THR A 3 6.54 10.11 8.79
N GLN A 4 7.46 11.00 9.11
CA GLN A 4 8.42 11.48 8.11
C GLN A 4 9.29 10.33 7.57
N LYS A 5 9.70 9.40 8.42
CA LYS A 5 10.50 8.23 8.01
C LYS A 5 9.69 7.26 7.16
N GLU A 6 8.43 7.01 7.52
CA GLU A 6 7.54 6.17 6.71
C GLU A 6 7.31 6.79 5.33
N ARG A 7 7.08 8.10 5.27
CA ARG A 7 6.91 8.83 4.02
C ARG A 7 8.15 8.74 3.13
N ALA A 8 9.31 8.92 3.73
CA ALA A 8 10.59 8.80 3.00
C ALA A 8 10.78 7.39 2.44
N TYR A 9 10.47 6.37 3.25
CA TYR A 9 10.56 4.99 2.79
C TYR A 9 9.59 4.71 1.64
N LEU A 10 8.32 5.07 1.80
CA LEU A 10 7.31 4.86 0.76
C LEU A 10 7.70 5.55 -0.55
N SER A 11 8.23 6.77 -0.46
CA SER A 11 8.65 7.53 -1.64
C SER A 11 9.87 6.93 -2.32
N SER A 12 10.66 6.12 -1.62
CA SER A 12 11.83 5.44 -2.18
C SER A 12 11.49 4.14 -2.92
N GLN A 13 10.26 3.64 -2.76
CA GLN A 13 9.84 2.35 -3.30
C GLN A 13 8.94 2.54 -4.53
N ARG A 14 8.96 1.56 -5.42
CA ARG A 14 8.20 1.60 -6.68
C ARG A 14 7.04 0.65 -6.71
N LEU A 15 7.12 -0.44 -5.97
CA LEU A 15 6.13 -1.51 -6.00
C LEU A 15 5.51 -1.72 -4.64
N ALA A 16 4.23 -2.04 -4.66
CA ALA A 16 3.45 -2.45 -3.50
C ALA A 16 2.71 -3.73 -3.83
N ARG A 17 2.20 -4.39 -2.81
CA ARG A 17 1.30 -5.53 -2.95
C ARG A 17 -0.06 -5.08 -2.44
N LEU A 18 -1.03 -5.10 -3.34
CA LEU A 18 -2.41 -4.67 -3.03
C LEU A 18 -3.30 -5.90 -2.92
N ALA A 19 -3.99 -6.01 -1.81
CA ALA A 19 -4.99 -7.05 -1.60
C ALA A 19 -6.39 -6.44 -1.67
N THR A 20 -7.25 -7.03 -2.48
CA THR A 20 -8.65 -6.68 -2.63
C THR A 20 -9.50 -7.93 -2.47
N VAL A 21 -10.80 -7.77 -2.37
CA VAL A 21 -11.73 -8.89 -2.19
C VAL A 21 -12.84 -8.78 -3.23
N SER A 22 -13.13 -9.88 -3.91
CA SER A 22 -14.24 -9.95 -4.86
C SER A 22 -15.59 -9.96 -4.14
N PRO A 23 -16.71 -9.68 -4.84
CA PRO A 23 -18.03 -9.79 -4.26
C PRO A 23 -18.36 -11.17 -3.67
N SER A 24 -17.73 -12.23 -4.17
CA SER A 24 -17.88 -13.58 -3.64
C SER A 24 -16.98 -13.89 -2.45
N GLY A 25 -16.16 -12.94 -2.02
CA GLY A 25 -15.26 -13.10 -0.89
C GLY A 25 -13.88 -13.68 -1.22
N GLN A 26 -13.54 -13.81 -2.51
CA GLN A 26 -12.21 -14.29 -2.91
C GLN A 26 -11.19 -13.17 -2.73
N PRO A 27 -10.18 -13.36 -1.86
CA PRO A 27 -9.06 -12.42 -1.79
C PRO A 27 -8.22 -12.50 -3.06
N ASP A 28 -7.72 -11.34 -3.49
CA ASP A 28 -6.84 -11.20 -4.62
C ASP A 28 -5.66 -10.32 -4.22
N ALA A 29 -4.45 -10.73 -4.54
CA ALA A 29 -3.24 -9.97 -4.27
C ALA A 29 -2.50 -9.74 -5.58
N ASP A 30 -2.06 -8.51 -5.80
CA ASP A 30 -1.40 -8.13 -7.03
C ASP A 30 -0.22 -7.19 -6.74
N VAL A 31 0.83 -7.31 -7.52
CA VAL A 31 1.95 -6.38 -7.48
C VAL A 31 1.57 -5.16 -8.31
N VAL A 32 1.70 -3.98 -7.71
CA VAL A 32 1.27 -2.73 -8.35
C VAL A 32 2.36 -1.67 -8.23
N GLY A 33 2.45 -0.81 -9.24
CA GLY A 33 3.15 0.46 -9.10
C GLY A 33 2.28 1.42 -8.30
N PHE A 34 2.89 2.26 -7.52
CA PHE A 34 2.16 3.23 -6.70
C PHE A 34 2.91 4.53 -6.58
N GLU A 35 2.17 5.56 -6.17
CA GLU A 35 2.77 6.84 -5.80
C GLU A 35 2.03 7.41 -4.59
N LEU A 36 2.77 8.15 -3.78
CA LEU A 36 2.24 8.79 -2.58
C LEU A 36 1.84 10.23 -2.92
N HIS A 37 0.58 10.58 -2.67
CA HIS A 37 0.06 11.94 -2.78
C HIS A 37 -0.46 12.39 -1.42
N GLY A 38 0.31 13.20 -0.69
CA GLY A 38 0.01 13.47 0.69
C GLY A 38 0.03 12.17 1.49
N ASP A 39 -1.09 11.78 2.07
CA ASP A 39 -1.26 10.50 2.75
C ASP A 39 -2.08 9.50 1.94
N GLU A 40 -2.48 9.86 0.72
CA GLU A 40 -3.18 8.97 -0.19
C GLU A 40 -2.20 8.23 -1.07
N ILE A 41 -2.56 7.00 -1.43
CA ILE A 41 -1.74 6.18 -2.32
C ILE A 41 -2.52 5.97 -3.60
N LEU A 42 -1.92 6.39 -4.72
CA LEU A 42 -2.50 6.25 -6.05
C LEU A 42 -1.91 5.04 -6.75
N ILE A 43 -2.78 4.19 -7.25
CA ILE A 43 -2.40 3.02 -8.04
C ILE A 43 -3.00 3.17 -9.42
N GLY A 44 -2.13 3.24 -10.42
CA GLY A 44 -2.51 3.39 -11.82
C GLY A 44 -1.84 2.34 -12.69
N SER A 45 -2.05 2.44 -14.00
CA SER A 45 -1.45 1.52 -14.97
C SER A 45 -1.36 2.19 -16.33
N TYR A 46 -0.34 1.85 -17.10
CA TYR A 46 -0.24 2.24 -18.50
C TYR A 46 -1.27 1.53 -19.38
N GLU A 47 -1.67 0.33 -18.96
CA GLU A 47 -2.64 -0.45 -19.70
C GLU A 47 -4.01 -0.37 -19.03
N ASN A 48 -4.91 -1.24 -19.43
CA ASN A 48 -6.31 -1.25 -19.01
C ASN A 48 -6.49 -1.55 -17.52
N LEU A 49 -6.39 -0.54 -16.68
CA LEU A 49 -6.65 -0.68 -15.25
C LEU A 49 -8.08 -1.17 -15.01
N ALA A 50 -9.05 -0.62 -15.75
CA ALA A 50 -10.47 -0.96 -15.57
C ALA A 50 -10.77 -2.43 -15.90
N GLY A 51 -9.93 -3.09 -16.69
CA GLY A 51 -10.06 -4.52 -16.98
C GLY A 51 -9.46 -5.42 -15.91
N SER A 52 -8.76 -4.89 -14.93
CA SER A 52 -8.09 -5.69 -13.90
C SER A 52 -9.05 -6.12 -12.81
N ARG A 53 -8.73 -7.24 -12.15
CA ARG A 53 -9.54 -7.74 -11.03
C ARG A 53 -9.54 -6.75 -9.85
N LYS A 54 -8.41 -6.14 -9.54
CA LYS A 54 -8.32 -5.15 -8.46
C LYS A 54 -9.25 -3.97 -8.68
N TYR A 55 -9.31 -3.44 -9.90
CA TYR A 55 -10.23 -2.36 -10.22
C TYR A 55 -11.69 -2.81 -10.05
N LYS A 56 -12.03 -3.96 -10.60
CA LYS A 56 -13.40 -4.51 -10.53
C LYS A 56 -13.82 -4.76 -9.08
N ASN A 57 -12.91 -5.24 -8.25
CA ASN A 57 -13.19 -5.48 -6.83
C ASN A 57 -13.49 -4.17 -6.10
N VAL A 58 -12.69 -3.13 -6.32
CA VAL A 58 -12.91 -1.81 -5.71
C VAL A 58 -14.19 -1.18 -6.24
N ALA A 59 -14.40 -1.20 -7.57
CA ALA A 59 -15.57 -0.61 -8.19
C ALA A 59 -16.88 -1.29 -7.78
N ALA A 60 -16.82 -2.58 -7.44
CA ALA A 60 -18.00 -3.35 -6.99
C ALA A 60 -18.37 -3.09 -5.53
N GLY A 61 -17.73 -2.13 -4.85
CA GLY A 61 -18.00 -1.80 -3.46
C GLY A 61 -17.12 -2.55 -2.44
N GLY A 62 -16.13 -3.31 -2.90
CA GLY A 62 -15.12 -3.94 -2.06
C GLY A 62 -14.09 -2.92 -1.58
N GLY A 63 -14.55 -1.86 -0.90
CA GLY A 63 -13.76 -0.69 -0.57
C GLY A 63 -12.72 -0.89 0.53
N MET A 64 -12.75 -2.02 1.25
CA MET A 64 -11.72 -2.34 2.25
C MET A 64 -10.58 -3.08 1.57
N VAL A 65 -9.37 -2.55 1.73
CA VAL A 65 -8.17 -3.10 1.10
C VAL A 65 -7.03 -3.20 2.10
N SER A 66 -6.04 -4.01 1.74
CA SER A 66 -4.77 -4.06 2.43
C SER A 66 -3.65 -3.83 1.41
N LEU A 67 -2.63 -3.09 1.82
CA LEU A 67 -1.50 -2.79 0.96
C LEU A 67 -0.23 -2.92 1.79
N ILE A 68 0.81 -3.50 1.19
CA ILE A 68 2.10 -3.60 1.83
C ILE A 68 3.21 -3.20 0.86
N VAL A 69 4.13 -2.40 1.36
CA VAL A 69 5.38 -2.06 0.68
C VAL A 69 6.49 -2.65 1.52
N ASP A 70 7.34 -3.47 0.93
CA ASP A 70 8.36 -4.20 1.67
C ASP A 70 9.66 -4.30 0.88
N SER A 71 10.73 -4.46 1.63
CA SER A 71 12.07 -4.68 1.08
C SER A 71 12.97 -5.29 2.14
N LEU A 72 14.19 -5.63 1.76
CA LEU A 72 15.21 -6.09 2.69
C LEU A 72 16.32 -5.05 2.75
N ALA A 73 16.62 -4.55 3.95
CA ALA A 73 17.81 -3.71 4.17
C ALA A 73 19.08 -4.56 4.09
N SER A 74 18.98 -5.84 4.44
CA SER A 74 20.04 -6.84 4.35
C SER A 74 19.41 -8.21 4.09
N VAL A 75 20.07 -9.02 3.28
CA VAL A 75 19.62 -10.38 2.95
C VAL A 75 20.13 -11.37 4.01
N ASP A 76 21.37 -11.24 4.42
CA ASP A 76 22.00 -12.13 5.39
C ASP A 76 22.90 -11.31 6.33
N PRO A 77 22.51 -11.08 7.56
CA PRO A 77 21.24 -11.50 8.16
C PRO A 77 20.04 -10.81 7.54
N MET A 78 18.91 -11.49 7.52
CA MET A 78 17.69 -10.91 6.94
C MET A 78 17.19 -9.77 7.82
N ASP A 79 17.09 -8.58 7.23
CA ASP A 79 16.63 -7.38 7.91
C ASP A 79 15.45 -6.78 7.11
N PRO A 80 14.20 -7.15 7.47
CA PRO A 80 13.04 -6.72 6.73
C PRO A 80 12.64 -5.30 7.07
N VAL A 81 12.16 -4.60 6.04
CA VAL A 81 11.61 -3.25 6.15
C VAL A 81 10.23 -3.27 5.47
N ALA A 82 9.24 -2.71 6.12
CA ALA A 82 7.91 -2.66 5.53
C ALA A 82 7.03 -1.55 6.10
N VAL A 83 6.06 -1.15 5.28
CA VAL A 83 4.89 -0.39 5.71
C VAL A 83 3.66 -1.17 5.25
N LYS A 84 2.82 -1.57 6.20
CA LYS A 84 1.56 -2.27 5.94
C LYS A 84 0.40 -1.33 6.25
N ILE A 85 -0.58 -1.32 5.39
CA ILE A 85 -1.73 -0.41 5.47
C ILE A 85 -3.01 -1.23 5.37
N HIS A 86 -3.94 -1.00 6.30
CA HIS A 86 -5.34 -1.31 6.10
C HIS A 86 -6.07 0.00 5.82
N GLY A 87 -6.91 0.02 4.81
CA GLY A 87 -7.59 1.23 4.43
C GLY A 87 -8.81 1.00 3.57
N THR A 88 -9.32 2.08 3.03
CA THR A 88 -10.39 2.07 2.05
C THR A 88 -9.84 2.46 0.70
N ALA A 89 -10.48 2.02 -0.35
CA ALA A 89 -10.12 2.38 -1.71
C ALA A 89 -11.35 2.81 -2.50
N ALA A 90 -11.13 3.71 -3.44
CA ALA A 90 -12.16 4.18 -4.37
C ALA A 90 -11.53 4.42 -5.73
N ILE A 91 -12.35 4.35 -6.77
CA ILE A 91 -11.92 4.73 -8.11
C ILE A 91 -12.17 6.22 -8.25
N GLU A 92 -11.12 6.98 -8.53
CA GLU A 92 -11.22 8.43 -8.68
C GLU A 92 -10.39 8.89 -9.87
N HIS A 93 -10.88 9.90 -10.56
CA HIS A 93 -10.10 10.55 -11.61
C HIS A 93 -9.08 11.48 -10.95
N ARG A 94 -7.83 11.25 -11.22
CA ARG A 94 -6.72 12.02 -10.65
C ARG A 94 -5.67 12.30 -11.72
N ASN A 95 -4.76 13.19 -11.41
CA ASN A 95 -3.61 13.48 -12.25
C ASN A 95 -2.35 12.97 -11.54
N GLY A 96 -1.91 11.79 -11.94
CA GLY A 96 -0.77 11.11 -11.35
C GLY A 96 0.32 10.80 -12.37
N ARG A 97 1.19 9.87 -12.00
CA ARG A 97 2.36 9.49 -12.82
C ARG A 97 1.97 9.04 -14.23
N PHE A 98 0.82 8.40 -14.39
CA PHE A 98 0.34 7.90 -15.68
C PHE A 98 -0.54 8.91 -16.41
N GLY A 99 -0.61 10.16 -15.93
CA GLY A 99 -1.41 11.22 -16.51
C GLY A 99 -2.76 11.35 -15.85
N SER A 100 -3.65 12.07 -16.55
CA SER A 100 -5.01 12.33 -16.08
C SER A 100 -5.90 11.14 -16.46
N MET A 101 -6.27 10.34 -15.48
CA MET A 101 -7.05 9.11 -15.68
C MET A 101 -7.64 8.62 -14.37
N GLU A 102 -8.36 7.51 -14.41
CA GLU A 102 -8.83 6.85 -13.20
C GLU A 102 -7.70 6.12 -12.51
N TYR A 103 -7.68 6.24 -11.19
CA TYR A 103 -6.76 5.56 -10.28
C TYR A 103 -7.54 4.85 -9.20
N ILE A 104 -6.96 3.78 -8.65
CA ILE A 104 -7.38 3.26 -7.36
C ILE A 104 -6.70 4.14 -6.31
N VAL A 105 -7.50 4.82 -5.49
CA VAL A 105 -6.99 5.71 -4.44
C VAL A 105 -7.19 5.02 -3.10
N VAL A 106 -6.09 4.72 -2.42
CA VAL A 106 -6.11 4.07 -1.11
C VAL A 106 -5.95 5.13 -0.02
N ARG A 107 -6.86 5.12 0.94
CA ARG A 107 -6.84 5.99 2.11
C ARG A 107 -6.60 5.16 3.36
N PRO A 108 -5.45 5.34 4.03
CA PRO A 108 -5.12 4.56 5.21
C PRO A 108 -6.12 4.78 6.36
N ARG A 109 -6.37 3.71 7.11
CA ARG A 109 -7.12 3.74 8.37
C ARG A 109 -6.29 3.21 9.52
N MET A 110 -5.42 2.26 9.24
CA MET A 110 -4.43 1.75 10.17
C MET A 110 -3.15 1.46 9.40
N SER A 111 -2.02 1.70 10.04
CA SER A 111 -0.74 1.36 9.44
C SER A 111 0.20 0.77 10.48
N TRP A 112 1.08 -0.07 9.99
CA TRP A 112 2.18 -0.66 10.75
C TRP A 112 3.44 -0.50 9.93
N SER A 113 4.55 -0.17 10.58
CA SER A 113 5.84 -0.19 9.92
C SER A 113 6.83 -0.93 10.81
N TRP A 114 7.81 -1.55 10.18
CA TRP A 114 8.93 -2.18 10.88
C TRP A 114 10.19 -2.00 10.06
N GLY A 115 11.32 -1.82 10.76
CA GLY A 115 12.56 -1.47 10.11
C GLY A 115 12.61 -0.04 9.58
N VAL A 116 11.63 0.81 9.90
CA VAL A 116 11.52 2.20 9.46
C VAL A 116 11.79 3.15 10.63
N GLU A 117 10.96 3.10 11.67
CA GLU A 117 11.13 3.94 12.87
C GLU A 117 12.24 3.39 13.77
N GLY A 118 12.46 2.10 13.74
CA GLY A 118 13.47 1.38 14.48
C GLY A 118 13.64 -0.01 13.90
N PRO A 119 14.52 -0.85 14.49
CA PRO A 119 14.72 -2.21 14.00
C PRO A 119 13.43 -3.01 14.02
N ALA A 120 13.27 -3.91 13.04
CA ALA A 120 12.11 -4.79 12.99
C ALA A 120 12.06 -5.74 14.19
N PHE A 121 13.23 -6.14 14.67
CA PHE A 121 13.36 -7.06 15.82
C PHE A 121 14.36 -6.51 16.83
N VAL A 122 14.02 -6.62 18.13
CA VAL A 122 14.91 -6.35 19.24
C VAL A 122 14.87 -7.58 20.13
N ASP A 123 16.02 -8.21 20.34
CA ASP A 123 16.13 -9.46 21.11
C ASP A 123 15.16 -10.54 20.60
N ARG A 124 15.05 -10.66 19.26
CA ARG A 124 14.17 -11.60 18.54
C ARG A 124 12.68 -11.30 18.70
N GLU A 125 12.32 -10.18 19.31
CA GLU A 125 10.93 -9.74 19.40
C GLU A 125 10.61 -8.77 18.28
N PHE A 126 9.49 -9.00 17.61
CA PHE A 126 9.00 -8.14 16.56
C PHE A 126 8.51 -6.80 17.15
N GLN A 127 8.99 -5.70 16.59
CA GLN A 127 8.76 -4.34 17.08
C GLN A 127 8.12 -3.46 16.02
N PRO A 128 6.84 -3.69 15.65
CA PRO A 128 6.17 -2.82 14.70
C PRO A 128 5.77 -1.50 15.35
N TYR A 129 5.81 -0.45 14.58
CA TYR A 129 5.22 0.85 14.92
C TYR A 129 3.80 0.88 14.35
N LYS A 130 2.80 0.93 15.21
CA LYS A 130 1.39 0.89 14.82
C LYS A 130 0.77 2.27 14.95
N GLN A 131 -0.07 2.63 14.00
CA GLN A 131 -0.79 3.90 13.99
C GLN A 131 -2.24 3.67 13.56
N THR A 132 -3.17 4.24 14.33
CA THR A 132 -4.58 4.32 13.95
C THR A 132 -4.83 5.70 13.38
N TRP A 133 -5.49 5.75 12.24
CA TRP A 133 -5.76 6.98 11.53
C TRP A 133 -7.15 7.51 11.88
N ALA A 134 -7.23 8.81 12.06
CA ALA A 134 -8.50 9.49 12.34
C ALA A 134 -9.38 9.60 11.09
#